data_c9a2978ddb75a9d577e864999d035d02
#
_entry.id   c9a2978ddb75a9d577e864999d035d02
#
_cell.length_a   1.000
_cell.length_b   1.000
_cell.length_c   1.000
_cell.angle_alpha   90.00
_cell.angle_beta   90.00
_cell.angle_gamma   90.00
#
_symmetry.space_group_name_H-M   'P 1'
#
loop_
_entity.id
_entity.type
_entity.pdbx_description
1 polymer ?
#
loop_
_entity_poly.entity_id
_entity_poly.type
_entity_poly.pdbx_seq_one_letter_code
_entity_poly.pdbx_strand_id
1 'polypeptide(L)'
;MASAVLVVDDKSEPLITMDNPDDAGTEHLENITIPSVLITKKLGDDLKKSAENGDMVSVLLDWRESLPHPDERVEYEFWTNSNDECGPKCDMQMDFVKSFRGTAQILEKKGYTQFTPHYITWYCPEAFVVSKQCKSQCINHGRYCAPDPEQDFSQGYDGKDVVVQNLHQICVFKAANESGKPWLWWDYVHDFSIRCPMKEKKYTPECAVHVIKSLGMSFGTLNLIHPNISLFCF
;
A
#
# COMPACT_ATOMS: atom_id res chain seq x y z
N MET A 1 21.61 -19.50 15.67
CA MET A 1 20.66 -19.00 14.64
C MET A 1 21.45 -18.18 13.63
N ALA A 2 21.20 -18.32 12.35
CA ALA A 2 21.78 -17.45 11.33
C ALA A 2 21.17 -16.07 11.41
N SER A 3 21.99 -15.03 11.26
CA SER A 3 21.52 -13.62 11.25
C SER A 3 21.28 -13.09 9.83
N ALA A 4 21.84 -13.75 8.82
CA ALA A 4 21.64 -13.46 7.39
C ALA A 4 22.01 -14.69 6.55
N VAL A 5 21.61 -14.69 5.27
CA VAL A 5 21.97 -15.70 4.28
C VAL A 5 22.66 -15.04 3.10
N LEU A 6 23.85 -15.55 2.73
CA LEU A 6 24.54 -15.21 1.50
C LEU A 6 24.33 -16.35 0.49
N VAL A 7 23.61 -16.09 -0.58
CA VAL A 7 23.43 -17.03 -1.69
C VAL A 7 24.57 -16.79 -2.68
N VAL A 8 25.36 -17.81 -2.96
CA VAL A 8 26.50 -17.70 -3.90
C VAL A 8 26.05 -18.16 -5.26
N ASP A 9 26.26 -17.33 -6.27
CA ASP A 9 26.01 -17.69 -7.65
C ASP A 9 26.89 -18.88 -8.08
N ASP A 10 26.35 -19.82 -8.80
CA ASP A 10 27.06 -21.00 -9.31
C ASP A 10 27.83 -20.72 -10.60
N LYS A 11 27.60 -19.55 -11.24
CA LYS A 11 28.23 -19.11 -12.46
C LYS A 11 28.94 -17.79 -12.30
N SER A 12 29.87 -17.53 -13.21
CA SER A 12 30.57 -16.25 -13.29
C SER A 12 29.87 -15.37 -14.33
N GLU A 13 28.77 -14.78 -13.96
CA GLU A 13 27.92 -13.91 -14.79
C GLU A 13 27.48 -12.66 -13.98
N PRO A 14 26.90 -11.65 -14.61
CA PRO A 14 26.30 -10.54 -13.88
C PRO A 14 25.18 -11.01 -12.96
N LEU A 15 25.13 -10.50 -11.73
CA LEU A 15 24.09 -10.85 -10.77
C LEU A 15 22.71 -10.49 -11.30
N ILE A 16 21.76 -11.39 -11.09
CA ILE A 16 20.35 -11.21 -11.37
C ILE A 16 19.59 -11.01 -10.06
N THR A 17 18.39 -10.44 -10.13
CA THR A 17 17.50 -10.37 -8.98
C THR A 17 17.06 -11.78 -8.59
N MET A 18 17.16 -12.12 -7.30
CA MET A 18 16.54 -13.33 -6.78
C MET A 18 15.03 -13.16 -6.83
N ASP A 19 14.38 -14.05 -7.55
CA ASP A 19 12.93 -14.05 -7.68
C ASP A 19 12.32 -15.20 -6.88
N ASN A 20 11.03 -15.09 -6.61
CA ASN A 20 10.28 -16.14 -5.93
C ASN A 20 9.68 -17.07 -6.99
N PRO A 21 9.74 -18.41 -6.80
CA PRO A 21 9.06 -19.33 -7.70
C PRO A 21 7.56 -19.01 -7.78
N ASP A 22 7.03 -18.87 -8.98
CA ASP A 22 5.62 -18.52 -9.23
C ASP A 22 4.61 -19.45 -8.54
N ASP A 23 5.03 -20.68 -8.21
CA ASP A 23 4.22 -21.72 -7.56
C ASP A 23 4.43 -21.82 -6.04
N ALA A 24 5.33 -21.02 -5.45
CA ALA A 24 5.52 -21.02 -4.01
C ALA A 24 4.39 -20.22 -3.37
N GLY A 25 3.42 -20.90 -2.79
CA GLY A 25 2.37 -20.25 -2.01
C GLY A 25 2.96 -19.28 -0.99
N THR A 26 2.27 -18.18 -0.75
CA THR A 26 2.68 -17.09 0.15
C THR A 26 3.03 -17.56 1.57
N GLU A 27 2.55 -18.71 1.99
CA GLU A 27 2.80 -19.31 3.32
C GLU A 27 4.29 -19.54 3.65
N HIS A 28 5.14 -19.72 2.63
CA HIS A 28 6.59 -19.93 2.87
C HIS A 28 7.35 -18.62 3.04
N LEU A 29 6.87 -17.52 2.47
CA LEU A 29 7.53 -16.21 2.54
C LEU A 29 7.36 -15.56 3.93
N GLU A 30 6.23 -15.78 4.57
CA GLU A 30 5.94 -15.23 5.91
C GLU A 30 6.89 -15.72 7.00
N ASN A 31 7.56 -16.85 6.76
CA ASN A 31 8.50 -17.45 7.70
C ASN A 31 9.96 -17.03 7.47
N ILE A 32 10.27 -16.27 6.41
CA ILE A 32 11.63 -15.79 6.15
C ILE A 32 11.83 -14.46 6.87
N THR A 33 12.53 -14.50 7.99
CA THR A 33 12.74 -13.34 8.87
C THR A 33 14.16 -12.78 8.85
N ILE A 34 15.06 -13.40 8.10
CA ILE A 34 16.46 -13.00 8.01
C ILE A 34 16.78 -12.44 6.62
N PRO A 35 17.61 -11.38 6.54
CA PRO A 35 18.01 -10.81 5.25
C PRO A 35 18.79 -11.84 4.41
N SER A 36 18.52 -11.84 3.11
CA SER A 36 19.17 -12.72 2.13
C SER A 36 19.68 -11.89 0.96
N VAL A 37 20.87 -12.21 0.46
CA VAL A 37 21.49 -11.51 -0.65
C VAL A 37 22.22 -12.49 -1.58
N LEU A 38 22.07 -12.29 -2.89
CA LEU A 38 22.86 -12.99 -3.90
C LEU A 38 24.22 -12.31 -4.07
N ILE A 39 25.28 -13.09 -4.00
CA ILE A 39 26.66 -12.61 -4.21
C ILE A 39 27.31 -13.37 -5.35
N THR A 40 28.29 -12.72 -5.98
CA THR A 40 29.03 -13.34 -7.09
C THR A 40 29.75 -14.61 -6.67
N LYS A 41 29.91 -15.56 -7.59
CA LYS A 41 30.67 -16.79 -7.38
C LYS A 41 32.05 -16.50 -6.80
N LYS A 42 32.79 -15.54 -7.38
CA LYS A 42 34.13 -15.20 -6.92
C LYS A 42 34.15 -14.78 -5.45
N LEU A 43 33.25 -13.86 -5.05
CA LEU A 43 33.18 -13.41 -3.67
C LEU A 43 32.81 -14.56 -2.72
N GLY A 44 31.86 -15.42 -3.13
CA GLY A 44 31.47 -16.59 -2.34
C GLY A 44 32.60 -17.60 -2.15
N ASP A 45 33.39 -17.85 -3.21
CA ASP A 45 34.53 -18.76 -3.14
C ASP A 45 35.66 -18.20 -2.25
N ASP A 46 35.91 -16.89 -2.32
CA ASP A 46 36.89 -16.20 -1.47
C ASP A 46 36.47 -16.27 0.03
N LEU A 47 35.17 -16.01 0.33
CA LEU A 47 34.65 -16.11 1.69
C LEU A 47 34.75 -17.55 2.26
N LYS A 48 34.38 -18.55 1.45
CA LYS A 48 34.48 -19.97 1.84
C LYS A 48 35.93 -20.35 2.17
N LYS A 49 36.86 -19.99 1.29
CA LYS A 49 38.27 -20.26 1.46
C LYS A 49 38.81 -19.64 2.74
N SER A 50 38.48 -18.39 3.04
CA SER A 50 38.91 -17.72 4.27
C SER A 50 38.34 -18.43 5.52
N ALA A 51 37.03 -18.79 5.48
CA ALA A 51 36.41 -19.53 6.58
C ALA A 51 37.03 -20.92 6.79
N GLU A 52 37.34 -21.65 5.72
CA GLU A 52 38.01 -22.96 5.78
C GLU A 52 39.44 -22.88 6.34
N ASN A 53 40.14 -21.77 6.08
CA ASN A 53 41.45 -21.50 6.64
C ASN A 53 41.41 -21.13 8.14
N GLY A 54 40.22 -20.94 8.70
CA GLY A 54 40.02 -20.53 10.10
C GLY A 54 40.13 -19.02 10.31
N ASP A 55 40.09 -18.22 9.25
CA ASP A 55 40.11 -16.77 9.35
C ASP A 55 38.77 -16.26 9.90
N MET A 56 38.80 -15.18 10.66
CA MET A 56 37.58 -14.48 11.09
C MET A 56 37.05 -13.66 9.91
N VAL A 57 35.93 -14.09 9.38
CA VAL A 57 35.23 -13.37 8.27
C VAL A 57 34.14 -12.51 8.84
N SER A 58 34.17 -11.19 8.61
CA SER A 58 33.11 -10.24 8.94
C SER A 58 32.49 -9.70 7.67
N VAL A 59 31.16 -9.74 7.58
CA VAL A 59 30.39 -9.25 6.42
C VAL A 59 29.48 -8.13 6.89
N LEU A 60 29.54 -7.00 6.18
CA LEU A 60 28.58 -5.90 6.33
C LEU A 60 27.62 -5.94 5.14
N LEU A 61 26.33 -6.09 5.41
CA LEU A 61 25.28 -5.96 4.41
C LEU A 61 24.79 -4.52 4.44
N ASP A 62 24.97 -3.81 3.33
CA ASP A 62 24.61 -2.40 3.20
C ASP A 62 23.80 -2.19 1.93
N TRP A 63 22.52 -1.82 2.08
CA TRP A 63 21.61 -1.55 0.98
C TRP A 63 21.47 -0.07 0.63
N ARG A 64 22.19 0.82 1.28
CA ARG A 64 22.06 2.28 1.05
C ARG A 64 22.33 2.67 -0.40
N GLU A 65 23.30 2.04 -1.04
CA GLU A 65 23.65 2.33 -2.45
C GLU A 65 22.73 1.65 -3.47
N SER A 66 21.96 0.63 -3.06
CA SER A 66 21.03 -0.06 -3.95
C SER A 66 19.67 0.65 -4.07
N LEU A 67 19.45 1.68 -3.28
CA LEU A 67 18.26 2.50 -3.39
C LEU A 67 18.53 3.61 -4.43
N PRO A 68 17.80 3.65 -5.54
CA PRO A 68 18.03 4.65 -6.61
C PRO A 68 17.53 6.02 -6.17
N HIS A 69 18.36 6.78 -5.45
CA HIS A 69 17.86 7.96 -4.74
C HIS A 69 18.89 9.07 -4.67
N PRO A 70 18.70 10.16 -5.42
CA PRO A 70 19.62 11.30 -5.43
C PRO A 70 19.59 12.13 -4.13
N ASP A 71 18.57 11.97 -3.30
CA ASP A 71 18.32 12.79 -2.10
C ASP A 71 18.38 12.00 -0.77
N GLU A 72 18.89 10.76 -0.79
CA GLU A 72 19.01 9.87 0.37
C GLU A 72 17.65 9.51 1.03
N ARG A 73 16.55 9.72 0.32
CA ARG A 73 15.19 9.44 0.79
C ARG A 73 14.60 8.25 0.03
N VAL A 74 13.91 7.34 0.71
CA VAL A 74 13.20 6.21 0.10
C VAL A 74 11.81 6.63 -0.34
N GLU A 75 11.53 6.52 -1.63
CA GLU A 75 10.18 6.68 -2.17
C GLU A 75 9.49 5.33 -2.20
N TYR A 76 8.25 5.28 -1.69
CA TYR A 76 7.47 4.05 -1.72
C TYR A 76 5.99 4.32 -1.99
N GLU A 77 5.35 3.34 -2.60
CA GLU A 77 3.96 3.39 -3.00
C GLU A 77 3.16 2.30 -2.27
N PHE A 78 1.91 2.59 -1.97
CA PHE A 78 0.97 1.62 -1.43
C PHE A 78 -0.26 1.54 -2.31
N TRP A 79 -0.40 0.41 -2.98
CA TRP A 79 -1.53 0.13 -3.88
C TRP A 79 -2.66 -0.53 -3.09
N THR A 80 -3.79 0.13 -3.02
CA THR A 80 -4.87 -0.22 -2.09
C THR A 80 -6.26 0.05 -2.67
N ASN A 81 -7.29 -0.25 -1.90
CA ASN A 81 -8.65 0.25 -2.06
C ASN A 81 -9.31 0.38 -0.68
N SER A 82 -10.44 1.07 -0.60
CA SER A 82 -11.13 1.32 0.67
C SER A 82 -12.22 0.29 1.00
N ASN A 83 -12.37 -0.77 0.19
CA ASN A 83 -13.31 -1.86 0.47
C ASN A 83 -12.86 -2.64 1.72
N ASP A 84 -13.75 -2.85 2.67
CA ASP A 84 -13.51 -3.63 3.90
C ASP A 84 -14.31 -4.95 3.93
N GLU A 85 -15.03 -5.29 2.85
CA GLU A 85 -15.82 -6.52 2.73
C GLU A 85 -15.24 -7.53 1.72
N CYS A 86 -13.95 -7.43 1.37
CA CYS A 86 -13.32 -8.37 0.45
C CYS A 86 -12.71 -9.61 1.13
N GLY A 87 -13.08 -9.89 2.37
CA GLY A 87 -12.62 -11.04 3.14
C GLY A 87 -11.15 -10.94 3.57
N PRO A 88 -10.44 -12.08 3.71
CA PRO A 88 -9.10 -12.11 4.32
C PRO A 88 -8.06 -11.17 3.71
N LYS A 89 -8.21 -10.81 2.42
CA LYS A 89 -7.30 -9.86 1.76
C LYS A 89 -7.47 -8.44 2.30
N CYS A 90 -8.71 -8.01 2.56
CA CYS A 90 -8.98 -6.73 3.19
C CYS A 90 -8.49 -6.73 4.64
N ASP A 91 -8.69 -7.83 5.37
CA ASP A 91 -8.22 -7.96 6.75
C ASP A 91 -6.68 -7.82 6.83
N MET A 92 -5.94 -8.53 5.99
CA MET A 92 -4.47 -8.43 5.91
C MET A 92 -4.00 -7.02 5.55
N GLN A 93 -4.68 -6.34 4.61
CA GLN A 93 -4.37 -4.96 4.26
C GLN A 93 -4.53 -4.04 5.48
N MET A 94 -5.61 -4.19 6.22
CA MET A 94 -5.88 -3.36 7.41
C MET A 94 -4.94 -3.68 8.57
N ASP A 95 -4.56 -4.93 8.76
CA ASP A 95 -3.54 -5.31 9.74
C ASP A 95 -2.17 -4.73 9.39
N PHE A 96 -1.82 -4.67 8.10
CA PHE A 96 -0.60 -4.00 7.66
C PHE A 96 -0.67 -2.49 7.97
N VAL A 97 -1.75 -1.80 7.60
CA VAL A 97 -1.93 -0.37 7.88
C VAL A 97 -1.81 -0.10 9.38
N LYS A 98 -2.50 -0.88 10.22
CA LYS A 98 -2.46 -0.79 11.67
C LYS A 98 -1.04 -0.94 12.23
N SER A 99 -0.30 -1.91 11.72
CA SER A 99 1.05 -2.23 12.21
C SER A 99 2.10 -1.24 11.73
N PHE A 100 1.96 -0.75 10.49
CA PHE A 100 2.96 0.08 9.83
C PHE A 100 2.81 1.58 10.11
N ARG A 101 1.60 2.08 10.41
CA ARG A 101 1.31 3.52 10.58
C ARG A 101 2.27 4.27 11.51
N GLY A 102 2.63 3.66 12.63
CA GLY A 102 3.57 4.29 13.58
C GLY A 102 4.98 4.41 13.01
N THR A 103 5.42 3.40 12.28
CA THR A 103 6.71 3.40 11.57
C THR A 103 6.71 4.43 10.45
N ALA A 104 5.66 4.47 9.62
CA ALA A 104 5.48 5.46 8.56
C ALA A 104 5.60 6.88 9.12
N GLN A 105 4.91 7.18 10.22
CA GLN A 105 4.97 8.48 10.86
C GLN A 105 6.40 8.86 11.28
N ILE A 106 7.15 7.92 11.86
CA ILE A 106 8.53 8.17 12.30
C ILE A 106 9.44 8.45 11.10
N LEU A 107 9.34 7.63 10.06
CA LEU A 107 10.17 7.74 8.87
C LEU A 107 9.90 9.02 8.09
N GLU A 108 8.62 9.36 7.88
CA GLU A 108 8.22 10.57 7.16
C GLU A 108 8.57 11.85 7.95
N LYS A 109 8.36 11.88 9.26
CA LYS A 109 8.76 13.01 10.11
C LYS A 109 10.26 13.29 10.08
N LYS A 110 11.07 12.24 9.91
CA LYS A 110 12.53 12.36 9.80
C LYS A 110 13.01 12.65 8.37
N GLY A 111 12.12 12.66 7.39
CA GLY A 111 12.45 12.86 5.99
C GLY A 111 13.15 11.68 5.33
N TYR A 112 13.11 10.49 5.93
CA TYR A 112 13.75 9.29 5.37
C TYR A 112 12.94 8.65 4.27
N THR A 113 11.64 8.94 4.22
CA THR A 113 10.74 8.36 3.23
C THR A 113 9.80 9.40 2.64
N GLN A 114 9.36 9.13 1.41
CA GLN A 114 8.23 9.80 0.76
C GLN A 114 7.22 8.74 0.34
N PHE A 115 6.02 8.87 0.83
CA PHE A 115 4.91 7.96 0.61
C PHE A 115 3.98 8.49 -0.48
N THR A 116 3.41 7.59 -1.30
CA THR A 116 2.34 7.90 -2.24
C THR A 116 1.30 6.78 -2.26
N PRO A 117 0.04 7.03 -1.89
CA PRO A 117 -1.03 6.05 -2.01
C PRO A 117 -1.58 5.99 -3.44
N HIS A 118 -1.82 4.78 -3.93
CA HIS A 118 -2.49 4.51 -5.19
C HIS A 118 -3.73 3.65 -4.98
N TYR A 119 -4.76 3.88 -5.79
CA TYR A 119 -6.02 3.16 -5.66
C TYR A 119 -6.29 2.31 -6.89
N ILE A 120 -6.51 1.03 -6.65
CA ILE A 120 -6.77 0.04 -7.70
C ILE A 120 -8.21 0.24 -8.20
N THR A 121 -8.34 0.56 -9.47
CA THR A 121 -9.62 0.67 -10.16
C THR A 121 -9.55 -0.03 -11.51
N TRP A 122 -10.73 -0.39 -12.04
CA TRP A 122 -10.89 -0.85 -13.41
C TRP A 122 -11.76 0.11 -14.21
N TYR A 123 -12.00 -0.14 -15.47
CA TYR A 123 -12.90 0.66 -16.30
C TYR A 123 -13.95 -0.22 -16.96
N CYS A 124 -15.16 0.31 -17.14
CA CYS A 124 -16.22 -0.39 -17.83
C CYS A 124 -16.06 -0.20 -19.35
N PRO A 125 -16.03 -1.29 -20.16
CA PRO A 125 -15.95 -1.16 -21.60
C PRO A 125 -17.14 -0.35 -22.16
N GLU A 126 -16.90 0.45 -23.18
CA GLU A 126 -17.88 1.42 -23.75
C GLU A 126 -19.22 0.78 -24.09
N ALA A 127 -19.21 -0.43 -24.62
CA ALA A 127 -20.42 -1.18 -24.96
C ALA A 127 -21.33 -1.48 -23.75
N PHE A 128 -20.82 -1.42 -22.52
CA PHE A 128 -21.54 -1.75 -21.29
C PHE A 128 -21.78 -0.56 -20.36
N VAL A 129 -21.33 0.63 -20.70
CA VAL A 129 -21.41 1.84 -19.84
C VAL A 129 -22.86 2.17 -19.44
N VAL A 130 -23.83 1.86 -20.28
CA VAL A 130 -25.25 2.08 -19.98
C VAL A 130 -25.90 0.96 -19.17
N SER A 131 -25.23 -0.16 -18.97
CA SER A 131 -25.74 -1.30 -18.20
C SER A 131 -25.99 -0.92 -16.73
N LYS A 132 -26.92 -1.61 -16.08
CA LYS A 132 -27.20 -1.43 -14.65
C LYS A 132 -25.95 -1.73 -13.82
N GLN A 133 -25.24 -2.82 -14.15
CA GLN A 133 -24.03 -3.27 -13.46
C GLN A 133 -22.92 -2.21 -13.54
N CYS A 134 -22.64 -1.67 -14.71
CA CYS A 134 -21.62 -0.63 -14.86
C CYS A 134 -21.99 0.64 -14.07
N LYS A 135 -23.28 1.02 -14.07
CA LYS A 135 -23.77 2.20 -13.33
C LYS A 135 -23.69 2.06 -11.82
N SER A 136 -23.80 0.83 -11.28
CA SER A 136 -23.65 0.60 -9.84
C SER A 136 -22.17 0.53 -9.41
N GLN A 137 -21.27 0.09 -10.29
CA GLN A 137 -19.87 -0.10 -9.93
C GLN A 137 -18.95 1.07 -10.28
N CYS A 138 -19.39 1.99 -11.12
CA CYS A 138 -18.53 2.99 -11.72
C CYS A 138 -19.01 4.43 -11.51
N ILE A 139 -18.05 5.34 -11.54
CA ILE A 139 -18.26 6.78 -11.69
C ILE A 139 -17.66 7.28 -13.02
N ASN A 140 -17.90 8.54 -13.34
CA ASN A 140 -17.35 9.22 -14.52
C ASN A 140 -17.53 8.39 -15.81
N HIS A 141 -18.80 8.04 -16.11
CA HIS A 141 -19.19 7.31 -17.33
C HIS A 141 -18.43 5.99 -17.52
N GLY A 142 -18.22 5.22 -16.44
CA GLY A 142 -17.55 3.93 -16.50
C GLY A 142 -16.03 3.98 -16.46
N ARG A 143 -15.44 5.17 -16.27
CA ARG A 143 -13.98 5.31 -16.29
C ARG A 143 -13.29 4.76 -15.03
N TYR A 144 -13.92 4.92 -13.88
CA TYR A 144 -13.37 4.45 -12.60
C TYR A 144 -14.39 3.57 -11.91
N CYS A 145 -14.03 2.33 -11.70
CA CYS A 145 -14.89 1.29 -11.17
C CYS A 145 -14.21 0.51 -10.05
N ALA A 146 -15.00 0.02 -9.11
CA ALA A 146 -14.58 -0.99 -8.14
C ALA A 146 -15.60 -2.14 -8.14
N PRO A 147 -15.20 -3.35 -7.73
CA PRO A 147 -16.12 -4.44 -7.52
C PRO A 147 -17.15 -4.10 -6.45
N ASP A 148 -18.33 -4.67 -6.58
CA ASP A 148 -19.35 -4.64 -5.54
C ASP A 148 -18.80 -5.31 -4.26
N PRO A 149 -18.85 -4.64 -3.09
CA PRO A 149 -18.24 -5.15 -1.88
C PRO A 149 -18.79 -6.49 -1.43
N GLU A 150 -20.10 -6.61 -1.37
CA GLU A 150 -20.80 -7.80 -0.90
C GLU A 150 -21.01 -8.84 -2.02
N GLN A 151 -20.66 -8.50 -3.27
CA GLN A 151 -20.92 -9.31 -4.47
C GLN A 151 -22.40 -9.56 -4.75
N ASP A 152 -23.27 -8.73 -4.20
CA ASP A 152 -24.73 -8.76 -4.39
C ASP A 152 -25.22 -7.40 -4.88
N PHE A 153 -25.31 -7.21 -6.18
CA PHE A 153 -25.74 -5.96 -6.85
C PHE A 153 -27.15 -5.48 -6.50
N SER A 154 -27.86 -6.14 -5.59
CA SER A 154 -29.20 -5.75 -5.18
C SER A 154 -29.26 -5.21 -3.75
N GLN A 155 -28.19 -5.36 -2.98
CA GLN A 155 -28.13 -5.01 -1.57
C GLN A 155 -26.77 -4.39 -1.21
N GLY A 156 -26.75 -3.68 -0.07
CA GLY A 156 -25.49 -3.17 0.50
C GLY A 156 -24.96 -1.95 -0.21
N TYR A 157 -23.66 -1.89 -0.29
CA TYR A 157 -22.92 -0.81 -0.98
C TYR A 157 -22.61 -1.18 -2.42
N ASP A 158 -22.65 -0.19 -3.29
CA ASP A 158 -22.24 -0.34 -4.68
C ASP A 158 -20.72 -0.16 -4.83
N GLY A 159 -20.11 -0.73 -5.87
CA GLY A 159 -18.70 -0.47 -6.19
C GLY A 159 -18.37 1.01 -6.40
N LYS A 160 -19.31 1.81 -6.89
CA LYS A 160 -19.14 3.28 -6.99
C LYS A 160 -18.92 3.95 -5.62
N ASP A 161 -19.48 3.41 -4.52
CA ASP A 161 -19.30 3.94 -3.18
C ASP A 161 -17.85 3.72 -2.72
N VAL A 162 -17.27 2.57 -3.08
CA VAL A 162 -15.83 2.29 -2.88
C VAL A 162 -14.98 3.28 -3.67
N VAL A 163 -15.31 3.55 -4.94
CA VAL A 163 -14.55 4.54 -5.74
C VAL A 163 -14.63 5.93 -5.14
N VAL A 164 -15.79 6.34 -4.64
CA VAL A 164 -15.97 7.64 -3.96
C VAL A 164 -15.13 7.71 -2.69
N GLN A 165 -15.10 6.65 -1.90
CA GLN A 165 -14.28 6.62 -0.69
C GLN A 165 -12.78 6.58 -1.01
N ASN A 166 -12.36 5.90 -2.08
CA ASN A 166 -10.99 5.98 -2.58
C ASN A 166 -10.59 7.43 -2.89
N LEU A 167 -11.47 8.19 -3.54
CA LEU A 167 -11.25 9.62 -3.80
C LEU A 167 -11.14 10.43 -2.50
N HIS A 168 -11.97 10.15 -1.49
CA HIS A 168 -11.85 10.79 -0.18
C HIS A 168 -10.47 10.54 0.44
N GLN A 169 -9.96 9.31 0.37
CA GLN A 169 -8.64 8.98 0.89
C GLN A 169 -7.51 9.69 0.13
N ILE A 170 -7.63 9.85 -1.20
CA ILE A 170 -6.69 10.64 -2.00
C ILE A 170 -6.72 12.12 -1.56
N CYS A 171 -7.91 12.68 -1.33
CA CYS A 171 -8.05 14.07 -0.88
C CYS A 171 -7.45 14.28 0.52
N VAL A 172 -7.64 13.31 1.41
CA VAL A 172 -7.01 13.32 2.74
C VAL A 172 -5.49 13.30 2.62
N PHE A 173 -4.94 12.44 1.76
CA PHE A 173 -3.51 12.41 1.53
C PHE A 173 -2.98 13.74 1.00
N LYS A 174 -3.64 14.32 -0.01
CA LYS A 174 -3.23 15.61 -0.58
C LYS A 174 -3.23 16.71 0.49
N ALA A 175 -4.31 16.84 1.26
CA ALA A 175 -4.40 17.84 2.33
C ALA A 175 -3.39 17.60 3.45
N ALA A 176 -3.15 16.34 3.82
CA ALA A 176 -2.13 15.95 4.78
C ALA A 176 -0.72 16.33 4.30
N ASN A 177 -0.41 16.03 3.04
CA ASN A 177 0.87 16.36 2.42
C ASN A 177 1.08 17.90 2.33
N GLU A 178 0.07 18.66 1.91
CA GLU A 178 0.10 20.12 1.87
C GLU A 178 0.31 20.75 3.27
N SER A 179 -0.18 20.09 4.31
CA SER A 179 0.03 20.50 5.71
C SER A 179 1.38 20.06 6.31
N GLY A 180 2.24 19.40 5.53
CA GLY A 180 3.51 18.83 5.97
C GLY A 180 3.36 17.64 6.92
N LYS A 181 2.23 16.93 6.86
CA LYS A 181 1.91 15.78 7.72
C LYS A 181 1.38 14.59 6.91
N PRO A 182 2.09 14.11 5.88
CA PRO A 182 1.60 13.05 4.99
C PRO A 182 1.20 11.77 5.74
N TRP A 183 1.81 11.47 6.89
CA TRP A 183 1.46 10.33 7.73
C TRP A 183 0.02 10.34 8.27
N LEU A 184 -0.70 11.48 8.25
CA LEU A 184 -2.11 11.52 8.67
C LEU A 184 -3.01 10.68 7.77
N TRP A 185 -2.58 10.36 6.56
CA TRP A 185 -3.29 9.41 5.70
C TRP A 185 -3.38 8.01 6.35
N TRP A 186 -2.29 7.52 6.94
CA TRP A 186 -2.27 6.23 7.63
C TRP A 186 -3.20 6.21 8.84
N ASP A 187 -3.20 7.29 9.62
CA ASP A 187 -4.11 7.43 10.76
C ASP A 187 -5.56 7.49 10.29
N TYR A 188 -5.82 8.23 9.20
CA TYR A 188 -7.17 8.31 8.62
C TYR A 188 -7.69 6.95 8.14
N VAL A 189 -6.92 6.22 7.34
CA VAL A 189 -7.33 4.92 6.80
C VAL A 189 -7.62 3.94 7.93
N HIS A 190 -6.75 3.88 8.93
CA HIS A 190 -6.95 3.03 10.11
C HIS A 190 -8.21 3.42 10.91
N ASP A 191 -8.36 4.69 11.23
CA ASP A 191 -9.51 5.15 12.04
C ASP A 191 -10.82 5.01 11.27
N PHE A 192 -10.81 5.24 9.95
CA PHE A 192 -11.98 5.06 9.09
C PHE A 192 -12.43 3.60 9.09
N SER A 193 -11.53 2.64 8.93
CA SER A 193 -11.87 1.21 8.92
C SER A 193 -12.52 0.73 10.21
N ILE A 194 -12.15 1.33 11.36
CA ILE A 194 -12.74 0.97 12.66
C ILE A 194 -14.08 1.66 12.90
N ARG A 195 -14.20 2.94 12.52
CA ARG A 195 -15.35 3.77 12.88
C ARG A 195 -16.46 3.77 11.85
N CYS A 196 -16.12 3.47 10.60
CA CYS A 196 -17.00 3.55 9.45
C CYS A 196 -17.14 2.22 8.67
N PRO A 197 -17.24 1.05 9.32
CA PRO A 197 -17.29 -0.22 8.61
C PRO A 197 -18.59 -0.39 7.81
N MET A 198 -18.51 -1.06 6.66
CA MET A 198 -19.67 -1.41 5.81
C MET A 198 -20.68 -2.28 6.54
N LYS A 199 -20.24 -3.27 7.29
CA LYS A 199 -21.08 -4.18 8.10
C LYS A 199 -22.03 -3.43 9.03
N GLU A 200 -21.63 -2.29 9.55
CA GLU A 200 -22.44 -1.48 10.45
C GLU A 200 -23.22 -0.38 9.71
N LYS A 201 -23.20 -0.40 8.37
CA LYS A 201 -23.82 0.63 7.50
C LYS A 201 -23.32 2.05 7.79
N LYS A 202 -22.07 2.16 8.23
CA LYS A 202 -21.41 3.43 8.57
C LYS A 202 -20.42 3.93 7.49
N TYR A 203 -20.28 3.20 6.41
CA TYR A 203 -19.40 3.55 5.29
C TYR A 203 -20.01 4.69 4.48
N THR A 204 -19.98 5.90 5.05
CA THR A 204 -20.65 7.09 4.49
C THR A 204 -19.73 8.30 4.46
N PRO A 205 -20.01 9.28 3.58
CA PRO A 205 -19.26 10.54 3.56
C PRO A 205 -19.30 11.29 4.90
N GLU A 206 -20.41 11.23 5.62
CA GLU A 206 -20.57 11.89 6.92
C GLU A 206 -19.62 11.27 7.96
N CYS A 207 -19.50 9.93 7.97
CA CYS A 207 -18.56 9.24 8.83
C CYS A 207 -17.12 9.62 8.47
N ALA A 208 -16.77 9.66 7.19
CA ALA A 208 -15.46 10.12 6.71
C ALA A 208 -15.12 11.51 7.24
N VAL A 209 -16.07 12.46 7.15
CA VAL A 209 -15.93 13.82 7.67
C VAL A 209 -15.65 13.84 9.17
N HIS A 210 -16.34 12.99 9.95
CA HIS A 210 -16.11 12.90 11.40
C HIS A 210 -14.69 12.38 11.73
N VAL A 211 -14.19 11.41 10.98
CA VAL A 211 -12.82 10.90 11.15
C VAL A 211 -11.81 11.99 10.83
N ILE A 212 -11.94 12.67 9.69
CA ILE A 212 -11.04 13.76 9.28
C ILE A 212 -10.97 14.86 10.35
N LYS A 213 -12.14 15.29 10.88
CA LYS A 213 -12.19 16.29 11.94
C LYS A 213 -11.48 15.84 13.21
N SER A 214 -11.62 14.57 13.59
CA SER A 214 -10.98 14.03 14.79
C SER A 214 -9.45 13.98 14.68
N LEU A 215 -8.89 13.97 13.47
CA LEU A 215 -7.45 14.06 13.22
C LEU A 215 -6.93 15.50 13.19
N GLY A 216 -7.78 16.48 13.48
CA GLY A 216 -7.41 17.89 13.50
C GLY A 216 -7.18 18.48 12.10
N MET A 217 -7.67 17.82 11.05
CA MET A 217 -7.61 18.33 9.68
C MET A 217 -8.75 19.30 9.43
N SER A 218 -8.43 20.47 8.88
CA SER A 218 -9.42 21.52 8.58
C SER A 218 -9.93 21.40 7.16
N PHE A 219 -11.24 21.52 6.98
CA PHE A 219 -11.91 21.44 5.68
C PHE A 219 -11.83 22.71 4.82
N GLY A 220 -11.03 23.70 5.16
CA GLY A 220 -10.95 24.94 4.39
C GLY A 220 -10.62 24.78 2.90
N THR A 221 -10.14 23.62 2.50
CA THR A 221 -9.79 23.24 1.11
C THR A 221 -10.54 22.01 0.58
N LEU A 222 -11.34 21.33 1.43
CA LEU A 222 -12.03 20.11 1.05
C LEU A 222 -13.55 20.36 0.98
N ASN A 223 -14.07 20.75 -0.19
CA ASN A 223 -15.51 20.72 -0.46
C ASN A 223 -15.99 19.26 -0.58
N LEU A 224 -16.00 18.53 0.55
CA LEU A 224 -16.35 17.11 0.64
C LEU A 224 -17.86 16.83 0.63
N ILE A 225 -18.70 17.84 0.48
CA ILE A 225 -20.14 17.65 0.60
C ILE A 225 -20.83 18.17 -0.65
N HIS A 226 -20.94 17.33 -1.67
CA HIS A 226 -22.03 17.48 -2.64
C HIS A 226 -22.45 16.10 -3.16
N PRO A 227 -23.76 15.77 -3.16
CA PRO A 227 -24.30 14.51 -3.68
C PRO A 227 -24.16 14.37 -5.22
N ASN A 228 -23.71 15.40 -5.91
CA ASN A 228 -23.41 15.38 -7.34
C ASN A 228 -21.92 15.60 -7.55
N ILE A 229 -21.12 14.53 -7.41
CA ILE A 229 -19.80 14.27 -7.98
C ILE A 229 -19.11 15.51 -8.57
N SER A 230 -18.72 16.45 -7.73
CA SER A 230 -17.73 17.47 -8.04
C SER A 230 -16.71 17.47 -6.91
N LEU A 231 -16.12 16.30 -6.69
CA LEU A 231 -15.01 16.10 -5.76
C LEU A 231 -13.71 16.28 -6.53
N PHE A 232 -13.32 17.51 -6.70
CA PHE A 232 -11.94 17.80 -7.08
C PHE A 232 -11.23 18.31 -5.85
N CYS A 233 -10.24 17.54 -5.39
CA CYS A 233 -9.20 18.05 -4.54
C CYS A 233 -8.31 18.95 -5.43
N PHE A 234 -8.68 20.19 -5.64
CA PHE A 234 -7.84 21.20 -6.27
C PHE A 234 -7.29 22.15 -5.22
#